data_a3149634f80db417d0c3511e651afd56
#
_entry.id   a3149634f80db417d0c3511e651afd56
#
_cell.length_a   1.000
_cell.length_b   1.000
_cell.length_c   1.000
_cell.angle_alpha   90.00
_cell.angle_beta   90.00
_cell.angle_gamma   90.00
#
_symmetry.space_group_name_H-M   'P 1'
#
loop_
_entity.id
_entity.type
_entity.pdbx_description
1 polymer ?
#
loop_
_entity_poly.entity_id
_entity_poly.type
_entity_poly.pdbx_seq_one_letter_code
_entity_poly.pdbx_strand_id
1 'polypeptide(L)'
;LLLLGLLSLNAQFLVMAGITEGEAHRLLEGSSKFFHSILVSRLMEVLAGSFSTVPQDWGMVGLLHDLDHDETEGNPSQHGHRTAEILAGRLPEASLRAIKAHDHRSGVKPVTILDRALIFADNLAILIEDQKIKTPCTPTVLFDAVRGECQDKPWIAENVLGFAEREGLAIWDIVNRIGPG
;
A
#
# COMPACT_ATOMS: atom_id res chain seq x y z
N LEU A 1 -18.51 37.42 29.37
CA LEU A 1 -19.28 36.60 28.43
C LEU A 1 -18.57 36.43 27.09
N LEU A 2 -17.36 35.87 27.08
CA LEU A 2 -16.59 35.58 25.83
C LEU A 2 -15.35 34.76 26.18
N LEU A 3 -15.57 33.49 26.67
CA LEU A 3 -14.45 32.57 26.94
C LEU A 3 -14.92 31.10 26.92
N LEU A 4 -15.73 30.72 25.94
CA LEU A 4 -16.24 29.36 25.78
C LEU A 4 -16.19 28.84 24.33
N GLY A 5 -15.38 29.47 23.47
CA GLY A 5 -15.33 29.14 22.03
C GLY A 5 -14.03 28.55 21.50
N LEU A 6 -13.02 28.21 22.33
CA LEU A 6 -11.68 27.80 21.86
C LEU A 6 -11.23 26.42 22.32
N LEU A 7 -12.13 25.58 22.81
CA LEU A 7 -11.79 24.24 23.31
C LEU A 7 -12.32 23.07 22.47
N SER A 8 -12.85 23.31 21.26
CA SER A 8 -13.43 22.23 20.45
C SER A 8 -12.67 21.84 19.17
N LEU A 9 -11.50 22.45 18.88
CA LEU A 9 -10.73 22.11 17.67
C LEU A 9 -9.52 21.18 17.90
N ASN A 10 -9.18 20.86 19.14
CA ASN A 10 -8.02 20.02 19.46
C ASN A 10 -8.35 18.59 19.88
N ALA A 11 -9.59 18.14 19.77
CA ALA A 11 -10.00 16.79 20.20
C ALA A 11 -10.10 15.76 19.08
N GLN A 12 -9.79 16.12 17.82
CA GLN A 12 -9.81 15.17 16.68
C GLN A 12 -8.42 14.70 16.24
N PHE A 13 -7.36 15.13 16.91
CA PHE A 13 -6.01 14.57 16.73
C PHE A 13 -5.68 13.49 17.74
N LEU A 14 -6.67 12.76 18.22
CA LEU A 14 -6.43 11.69 19.16
C LEU A 14 -6.65 10.34 18.48
N VAL A 15 -5.51 9.67 18.32
CA VAL A 15 -5.41 8.21 18.30
C VAL A 15 -5.59 7.55 16.94
N MET A 16 -4.59 7.69 16.09
CA MET A 16 -4.08 6.57 15.33
C MET A 16 -3.05 5.83 16.21
N ALA A 17 -3.41 5.49 17.42
CA ALA A 17 -2.51 4.87 18.39
C ALA A 17 -2.75 3.36 18.44
N GLY A 18 -2.71 2.71 17.29
CA GLY A 18 -2.81 1.27 17.30
C GLY A 18 -1.48 0.57 17.20
N ILE A 19 -0.56 1.07 16.36
CA ILE A 19 0.69 0.37 16.06
C ILE A 19 1.79 1.35 15.69
N THR A 20 2.95 1.23 16.32
CA THR A 20 4.14 1.97 15.96
C THR A 20 4.88 1.29 14.81
N GLU A 21 5.70 2.05 14.06
CA GLU A 21 6.55 1.50 12.99
C GLU A 21 7.45 0.38 13.51
N GLY A 22 8.06 0.54 14.68
CA GLY A 22 8.90 -0.49 15.30
C GLY A 22 8.12 -1.76 15.68
N GLU A 23 6.84 -1.66 16.02
CA GLU A 23 5.97 -2.84 16.24
C GLU A 23 5.59 -3.50 14.92
N ALA A 24 5.29 -2.71 13.88
CA ALA A 24 4.99 -3.22 12.55
C ALA A 24 6.17 -4.02 11.98
N HIS A 25 7.39 -3.50 12.10
CA HIS A 25 8.60 -4.23 11.70
C HIS A 25 8.77 -5.55 12.48
N ARG A 26 8.52 -5.55 13.79
CA ARG A 26 8.57 -6.80 14.58
C ARG A 26 7.51 -7.82 14.17
N LEU A 27 6.32 -7.39 13.78
CA LEU A 27 5.28 -8.30 13.26
C LEU A 27 5.67 -8.96 11.94
N LEU A 28 6.47 -8.28 11.13
CA LEU A 28 6.97 -8.79 9.85
C LEU A 28 8.29 -9.55 9.97
N GLU A 29 8.88 -9.63 11.17
CA GLU A 29 10.16 -10.31 11.37
C GLU A 29 10.04 -11.80 10.99
N GLY A 30 10.88 -12.23 10.05
CA GLY A 30 10.86 -13.59 9.51
C GLY A 30 9.85 -13.84 8.38
N SER A 31 9.01 -12.86 8.03
CA SER A 31 8.11 -12.99 6.87
C SER A 31 8.88 -13.03 5.55
N SER A 32 8.44 -13.90 4.64
CA SER A 32 8.94 -13.93 3.26
C SER A 32 8.68 -12.62 2.51
N LYS A 33 7.70 -11.83 2.96
CA LYS A 33 7.28 -10.55 2.37
C LYS A 33 7.91 -9.32 3.02
N PHE A 34 8.86 -9.47 3.92
CA PHE A 34 9.45 -8.34 4.66
C PHE A 34 9.94 -7.20 3.75
N PHE A 35 10.79 -7.50 2.76
CA PHE A 35 11.34 -6.47 1.88
C PHE A 35 10.29 -5.92 0.90
N HIS A 36 9.40 -6.77 0.41
CA HIS A 36 8.26 -6.37 -0.40
C HIS A 36 7.37 -5.36 0.35
N SER A 37 7.00 -5.66 1.59
CA SER A 37 6.18 -4.79 2.44
C SER A 37 6.84 -3.43 2.69
N ILE A 38 8.17 -3.37 2.86
CA ILE A 38 8.91 -2.11 2.96
C ILE A 38 8.80 -1.32 1.65
N LEU A 39 8.94 -1.97 0.50
CA LEU A 39 8.83 -1.31 -0.79
C LEU A 39 7.41 -0.75 -1.01
N VAL A 40 6.37 -1.55 -0.71
CA VAL A 40 4.97 -1.11 -0.79
C VAL A 40 4.70 0.06 0.15
N SER A 41 5.24 0.03 1.38
CA SER A 41 5.15 1.14 2.33
C SER A 41 5.67 2.45 1.74
N ARG A 42 6.88 2.45 1.17
CA ARG A 42 7.49 3.63 0.55
C ARG A 42 6.67 4.15 -0.64
N LEU A 43 6.16 3.25 -1.48
CA LEU A 43 5.28 3.62 -2.60
C LEU A 43 4.00 4.27 -2.10
N MET A 44 3.38 3.74 -1.05
CA MET A 44 2.18 4.29 -0.43
C MET A 44 2.43 5.67 0.20
N GLU A 45 3.57 5.91 0.85
CA GLU A 45 3.95 7.23 1.36
C GLU A 45 4.08 8.28 0.25
N VAL A 46 4.71 7.90 -0.87
CA VAL A 46 4.82 8.79 -2.04
C VAL A 46 3.45 9.10 -2.63
N LEU A 47 2.58 8.07 -2.77
CA LEU A 47 1.22 8.22 -3.29
C LEU A 47 0.36 9.11 -2.41
N ALA A 48 0.46 9.00 -1.09
CA ALA A 48 -0.30 9.81 -0.15
C ALA A 48 -0.17 11.31 -0.43
N GLY A 49 1.03 11.77 -0.83
CA GLY A 49 1.26 13.15 -1.23
C GLY A 49 0.44 13.60 -2.45
N SER A 50 0.18 12.70 -3.39
CA SER A 50 -0.66 12.98 -4.58
C SER A 50 -2.15 13.10 -4.25
N PHE A 51 -2.58 12.53 -3.13
CA PHE A 51 -3.98 12.53 -2.69
C PHE A 51 -4.23 13.42 -1.47
N SER A 52 -3.25 14.25 -1.09
CA SER A 52 -3.35 15.17 0.06
C SER A 52 -3.73 14.45 1.37
N THR A 53 -3.18 13.26 1.57
CA THR A 53 -3.37 12.44 2.77
C THR A 53 -2.10 12.36 3.60
N VAL A 54 -2.15 11.70 4.76
CA VAL A 54 -0.99 11.56 5.67
C VAL A 54 -0.09 10.43 5.18
N PRO A 55 1.17 10.70 4.79
CA PRO A 55 2.07 9.68 4.26
C PRO A 55 2.28 8.49 5.20
N GLN A 56 2.48 8.75 6.49
CA GLN A 56 2.72 7.73 7.50
C GLN A 56 1.54 6.75 7.64
N ASP A 57 0.30 7.25 7.52
CA ASP A 57 -0.90 6.41 7.62
C ASP A 57 -0.98 5.45 6.43
N TRP A 58 -0.72 5.95 5.22
CA TRP A 58 -0.71 5.14 4.00
C TRP A 58 0.48 4.18 3.98
N GLY A 59 1.66 4.65 4.41
CA GLY A 59 2.86 3.81 4.56
C GLY A 59 2.63 2.63 5.49
N MET A 60 1.95 2.85 6.62
CA MET A 60 1.62 1.78 7.57
C MET A 60 0.69 0.73 6.95
N VAL A 61 -0.28 1.14 6.15
CA VAL A 61 -1.15 0.20 5.41
C VAL A 61 -0.31 -0.64 4.43
N GLY A 62 0.58 -0.01 3.68
CA GLY A 62 1.50 -0.70 2.78
C GLY A 62 2.46 -1.63 3.51
N LEU A 63 2.99 -1.22 4.68
CA LEU A 63 3.91 -2.04 5.46
C LEU A 63 3.27 -3.34 5.97
N LEU A 64 1.98 -3.29 6.33
CA LEU A 64 1.31 -4.40 7.00
C LEU A 64 0.36 -5.20 6.10
N HIS A 65 0.21 -4.84 4.81
CA HIS A 65 -0.81 -5.45 3.95
C HIS A 65 -0.67 -6.97 3.80
N ASP A 66 0.55 -7.47 3.77
CA ASP A 66 0.92 -8.88 3.53
C ASP A 66 1.33 -9.64 4.81
N LEU A 67 0.92 -9.16 5.99
CA LEU A 67 1.31 -9.77 7.27
C LEU A 67 0.91 -11.25 7.39
N ASP A 68 -0.17 -11.64 6.74
CA ASP A 68 -0.70 -13.01 6.75
C ASP A 68 -0.25 -13.87 5.56
N HIS A 69 0.62 -13.35 4.68
CA HIS A 69 0.96 -14.00 3.41
C HIS A 69 1.44 -15.45 3.61
N ASP A 70 2.42 -15.66 4.49
CA ASP A 70 3.00 -16.98 4.73
C ASP A 70 1.98 -17.95 5.39
N GLU A 71 1.07 -17.42 6.23
CA GLU A 71 0.01 -18.20 6.88
C GLU A 71 -1.09 -18.62 5.88
N THR A 72 -1.35 -17.77 4.87
CA THR A 72 -2.49 -17.92 3.94
C THR A 72 -2.11 -18.47 2.57
N GLU A 73 -0.84 -18.84 2.34
CA GLU A 73 -0.34 -19.38 1.05
C GLU A 73 -1.21 -20.53 0.51
N GLY A 74 -1.62 -21.45 1.40
CA GLY A 74 -2.51 -22.57 1.07
C GLY A 74 -3.99 -22.22 0.95
N ASN A 75 -4.41 -21.02 1.31
CA ASN A 75 -5.79 -20.54 1.28
C ASN A 75 -5.91 -19.07 0.89
N PRO A 76 -5.67 -18.71 -0.38
CA PRO A 76 -5.62 -17.32 -0.81
C PRO A 76 -6.91 -16.51 -0.57
N SER A 77 -8.06 -17.17 -0.36
CA SER A 77 -9.30 -16.46 -0.03
C SER A 77 -9.29 -15.84 1.37
N GLN A 78 -8.37 -16.24 2.24
CA GLN A 78 -8.19 -15.68 3.58
C GLN A 78 -7.13 -14.57 3.61
N HIS A 79 -6.36 -14.41 2.53
CA HIS A 79 -5.34 -13.39 2.43
C HIS A 79 -5.92 -11.98 2.58
N GLY A 80 -5.27 -11.17 3.39
CA GLY A 80 -5.74 -9.85 3.83
C GLY A 80 -6.84 -9.90 4.91
N HIS A 81 -7.68 -10.95 4.95
CA HIS A 81 -8.66 -11.12 6.03
C HIS A 81 -7.98 -11.42 7.35
N ARG A 82 -7.01 -12.33 7.35
CA ARG A 82 -6.26 -12.69 8.55
C ARG A 82 -5.42 -11.52 9.07
N THR A 83 -4.78 -10.76 8.17
CA THR A 83 -4.11 -9.50 8.53
C THR A 83 -5.07 -8.52 9.20
N ALA A 84 -6.27 -8.34 8.64
CA ALA A 84 -7.27 -7.44 9.21
C ALA A 84 -7.77 -7.89 10.60
N GLU A 85 -7.86 -9.20 10.86
CA GLU A 85 -8.18 -9.74 12.18
C GLU A 85 -7.06 -9.44 13.20
N ILE A 86 -5.80 -9.68 12.83
CA ILE A 86 -4.62 -9.41 13.68
C ILE A 86 -4.54 -7.92 14.07
N LEU A 87 -4.90 -7.03 13.13
CA LEU A 87 -4.80 -5.59 13.28
C LEU A 87 -6.12 -4.92 13.73
N ALA A 88 -7.17 -5.69 14.01
CA ALA A 88 -8.45 -5.17 14.49
C ALA A 88 -8.27 -4.33 15.77
N GLY A 89 -8.83 -3.12 15.78
CA GLY A 89 -8.66 -2.16 16.87
C GLY A 89 -7.27 -1.48 16.92
N ARG A 90 -6.36 -1.84 16.05
CA ARG A 90 -5.00 -1.25 15.92
C ARG A 90 -4.84 -0.37 14.69
N LEU A 91 -5.62 -0.60 13.64
CA LEU A 91 -5.73 0.25 12.46
C LEU A 91 -7.19 0.69 12.26
N PRO A 92 -7.41 1.83 11.56
CA PRO A 92 -8.75 2.25 11.17
C PRO A 92 -9.45 1.21 10.29
N GLU A 93 -10.77 1.15 10.36
CA GLU A 93 -11.59 0.26 9.53
C GLU A 93 -11.36 0.47 8.02
N ALA A 94 -11.10 1.72 7.59
CA ALA A 94 -10.76 2.01 6.20
C ALA A 94 -9.45 1.33 5.77
N SER A 95 -8.45 1.31 6.65
CA SER A 95 -7.16 0.65 6.41
C SER A 95 -7.32 -0.87 6.38
N LEU A 96 -8.04 -1.44 7.35
CA LEU A 96 -8.34 -2.88 7.40
C LEU A 96 -9.13 -3.34 6.17
N ARG A 97 -10.03 -2.47 5.69
CA ARG A 97 -10.77 -2.74 4.47
C ARG A 97 -9.87 -2.71 3.24
N ALA A 98 -8.97 -1.74 3.12
CA ALA A 98 -8.01 -1.66 2.01
C ALA A 98 -7.11 -2.91 1.98
N ILE A 99 -6.62 -3.35 3.14
CA ILE A 99 -5.85 -4.59 3.28
C ILE A 99 -6.65 -5.80 2.78
N LYS A 100 -7.93 -5.93 3.16
CA LYS A 100 -8.77 -7.04 2.64
C LYS A 100 -9.01 -6.94 1.13
N ALA A 101 -9.06 -5.74 0.56
CA ALA A 101 -9.40 -5.52 -0.84
C ALA A 101 -8.19 -5.56 -1.79
N HIS A 102 -6.95 -5.64 -1.28
CA HIS A 102 -5.76 -5.53 -2.14
C HIS A 102 -5.60 -6.75 -3.06
N ASP A 103 -6.00 -7.93 -2.61
CA ASP A 103 -6.02 -9.15 -3.43
C ASP A 103 -7.46 -9.52 -3.82
N HIS A 104 -7.70 -9.65 -5.13
CA HIS A 104 -9.01 -10.00 -5.67
C HIS A 104 -9.55 -11.35 -5.19
N ARG A 105 -8.66 -12.28 -4.78
CA ARG A 105 -8.99 -13.62 -4.28
C ARG A 105 -9.69 -13.59 -2.91
N SER A 106 -9.52 -12.50 -2.15
CA SER A 106 -10.24 -12.27 -0.89
C SER A 106 -11.76 -12.08 -1.07
N GLY A 107 -12.22 -11.76 -2.29
CA GLY A 107 -13.62 -11.47 -2.60
C GLY A 107 -14.07 -10.04 -2.21
N VAL A 108 -13.23 -9.24 -1.59
CA VAL A 108 -13.53 -7.85 -1.20
C VAL A 108 -13.24 -6.91 -2.37
N LYS A 109 -14.27 -6.18 -2.83
CA LYS A 109 -14.12 -5.25 -3.96
C LYS A 109 -13.53 -3.92 -3.49
N PRO A 110 -12.55 -3.34 -4.22
CA PRO A 110 -12.03 -2.01 -3.94
C PRO A 110 -13.06 -0.93 -4.25
N VAL A 111 -13.31 0.01 -3.32
CA VAL A 111 -14.26 1.12 -3.51
C VAL A 111 -13.66 2.49 -3.18
N THR A 112 -12.64 2.56 -2.30
CA THR A 112 -11.99 3.82 -1.92
C THR A 112 -10.71 4.06 -2.71
N ILE A 113 -10.20 5.28 -2.65
CA ILE A 113 -8.89 5.59 -3.25
C ILE A 113 -7.76 4.84 -2.53
N LEU A 114 -7.85 4.65 -1.21
CA LEU A 114 -6.87 3.89 -0.44
C LEU A 114 -6.81 2.43 -0.89
N ASP A 115 -7.98 1.79 -1.13
CA ASP A 115 -8.03 0.42 -1.63
C ASP A 115 -7.30 0.28 -2.97
N ARG A 116 -7.59 1.19 -3.91
CA ARG A 116 -7.00 1.17 -5.25
C ARG A 116 -5.53 1.56 -5.26
N ALA A 117 -5.14 2.49 -4.39
CA ALA A 117 -3.75 2.89 -4.23
C ALA A 117 -2.89 1.74 -3.67
N LEU A 118 -3.42 0.96 -2.72
CA LEU A 118 -2.72 -0.21 -2.20
C LEU A 118 -2.55 -1.29 -3.29
N ILE A 119 -3.60 -1.58 -4.07
CA ILE A 119 -3.51 -2.50 -5.23
C ILE A 119 -2.45 -2.02 -6.22
N PHE A 120 -2.43 -0.72 -6.53
CA PHE A 120 -1.44 -0.15 -7.43
C PHE A 120 -0.02 -0.29 -6.86
N ALA A 121 0.19 0.06 -5.60
CA ALA A 121 1.52 0.03 -4.96
C ALA A 121 2.06 -1.39 -4.85
N ASP A 122 1.23 -2.36 -4.48
CA ASP A 122 1.58 -3.78 -4.42
C ASP A 122 1.99 -4.31 -5.80
N ASN A 123 1.17 -4.09 -6.83
CA ASN A 123 1.48 -4.53 -8.19
C ASN A 123 2.70 -3.80 -8.79
N LEU A 124 2.91 -2.53 -8.45
CA LEU A 124 4.11 -1.79 -8.85
C LEU A 124 5.36 -2.32 -8.15
N ALA A 125 5.26 -2.72 -6.87
CA ALA A 125 6.35 -3.35 -6.13
C ALA A 125 6.72 -4.70 -6.77
N ILE A 126 5.75 -5.55 -7.08
CA ILE A 126 5.97 -6.82 -7.82
C ILE A 126 6.71 -6.54 -9.14
N LEU A 127 6.29 -5.54 -9.92
CA LEU A 127 6.94 -5.17 -11.17
C LEU A 127 8.40 -4.73 -10.95
N ILE A 128 8.65 -3.91 -9.92
CA ILE A 128 10.01 -3.43 -9.59
C ILE A 128 10.92 -4.61 -9.21
N GLU A 129 10.42 -5.53 -8.39
CA GLU A 129 11.17 -6.69 -7.89
C GLU A 129 11.46 -7.69 -9.01
N ASP A 130 10.45 -8.11 -9.76
CA ASP A 130 10.56 -9.13 -10.81
C ASP A 130 11.42 -8.65 -11.99
N GLN A 131 11.26 -7.40 -12.39
CA GLN A 131 12.02 -6.79 -13.48
C GLN A 131 13.34 -6.14 -13.02
N LYS A 132 13.65 -6.20 -11.71
CA LYS A 132 14.88 -5.66 -11.08
C LYS A 132 15.12 -4.19 -11.46
N ILE A 133 14.05 -3.39 -11.42
CA ILE A 133 14.11 -1.97 -11.79
C ILE A 133 14.94 -1.22 -10.75
N LYS A 134 15.97 -0.52 -11.25
CA LYS A 134 16.83 0.33 -10.41
C LYS A 134 16.37 1.78 -10.48
N THR A 135 16.47 2.49 -9.37
CA THR A 135 16.22 3.93 -9.31
C THR A 135 17.54 4.71 -9.40
N PRO A 136 17.59 5.83 -10.12
CA PRO A 136 16.51 6.37 -10.93
C PRO A 136 16.28 5.58 -12.23
N CYS A 137 15.02 5.48 -12.64
CA CYS A 137 14.63 4.85 -13.91
C CYS A 137 14.02 5.87 -14.87
N THR A 138 13.93 5.50 -16.15
CA THR A 138 13.27 6.31 -17.19
C THR A 138 11.86 5.76 -17.49
N PRO A 139 10.96 6.58 -18.07
CA PRO A 139 9.66 6.09 -18.54
C PRO A 139 9.76 4.84 -19.43
N THR A 140 10.76 4.80 -20.33
CA THR A 140 10.98 3.68 -21.25
C THR A 140 11.25 2.37 -20.48
N VAL A 141 12.11 2.41 -19.45
CA VAL A 141 12.40 1.24 -18.61
C VAL A 141 11.13 0.68 -17.98
N LEU A 142 10.27 1.55 -17.44
CA LEU A 142 8.99 1.13 -16.86
C LEU A 142 8.02 0.57 -17.90
N PHE A 143 7.92 1.19 -19.08
CA PHE A 143 7.07 0.68 -20.14
C PHE A 143 7.49 -0.70 -20.63
N ASP A 144 8.81 -0.92 -20.80
CA ASP A 144 9.34 -2.22 -21.21
C ASP A 144 9.14 -3.27 -20.11
N ALA A 145 9.31 -2.90 -18.84
CA ALA A 145 9.04 -3.76 -17.69
C ALA A 145 7.57 -4.19 -17.64
N VAL A 146 6.62 -3.25 -17.76
CA VAL A 146 5.19 -3.57 -17.81
C VAL A 146 4.87 -4.51 -18.98
N ARG A 147 5.42 -4.24 -20.18
CA ARG A 147 5.20 -5.09 -21.35
C ARG A 147 5.72 -6.51 -21.14
N GLY A 148 6.87 -6.66 -20.47
CA GLY A 148 7.43 -7.96 -20.12
C GLY A 148 6.55 -8.71 -19.14
N GLU A 149 6.20 -8.07 -18.04
CA GLU A 149 5.43 -8.69 -16.94
C GLU A 149 4.01 -9.06 -17.33
N CYS A 150 3.35 -8.24 -18.19
CA CYS A 150 1.97 -8.49 -18.63
C CYS A 150 1.81 -9.76 -19.50
N GLN A 151 2.88 -10.39 -19.93
CA GLN A 151 2.80 -11.70 -20.60
C GLN A 151 2.36 -12.80 -19.62
N ASP A 152 2.88 -12.76 -18.41
CA ASP A 152 2.59 -13.76 -17.36
C ASP A 152 1.55 -13.25 -16.36
N LYS A 153 1.51 -11.94 -16.12
CA LYS A 153 0.63 -11.27 -15.14
C LYS A 153 -0.17 -10.13 -15.79
N PRO A 154 -1.17 -10.45 -16.64
CA PRO A 154 -1.89 -9.44 -17.44
C PRO A 154 -2.63 -8.38 -16.62
N TRP A 155 -2.98 -8.67 -15.36
CA TRP A 155 -3.62 -7.72 -14.45
C TRP A 155 -2.72 -6.54 -14.05
N ILE A 156 -1.39 -6.66 -14.16
CA ILE A 156 -0.44 -5.57 -13.85
C ILE A 156 -0.70 -4.35 -14.72
N ALA A 157 -1.03 -4.54 -16.01
CA ALA A 157 -1.35 -3.43 -16.89
C ALA A 157 -2.52 -2.60 -16.36
N GLU A 158 -3.62 -3.23 -15.96
CA GLU A 158 -4.80 -2.52 -15.43
C GLU A 158 -4.52 -1.92 -14.05
N ASN A 159 -3.89 -2.68 -13.16
CA ASN A 159 -3.63 -2.24 -11.79
C ASN A 159 -2.60 -1.11 -11.73
N VAL A 160 -1.61 -1.10 -12.62
CA VAL A 160 -0.53 -0.10 -12.64
C VAL A 160 -0.82 1.01 -13.66
N LEU A 161 -0.92 0.69 -14.96
CA LEU A 161 -1.12 1.73 -15.97
C LEU A 161 -2.54 2.32 -15.91
N GLY A 162 -3.57 1.48 -15.79
CA GLY A 162 -4.94 1.93 -15.74
C GLY A 162 -5.24 2.80 -14.52
N PHE A 163 -4.69 2.46 -13.34
CA PHE A 163 -4.80 3.32 -12.16
C PHE A 163 -4.08 4.65 -12.36
N ALA A 164 -2.81 4.61 -12.80
CA ALA A 164 -2.02 5.82 -13.01
C ALA A 164 -2.66 6.78 -14.03
N GLU A 165 -3.22 6.26 -15.11
CA GLU A 165 -3.93 7.05 -16.11
C GLU A 165 -5.16 7.73 -15.52
N ARG A 166 -6.01 6.98 -14.79
CA ARG A 166 -7.22 7.52 -14.14
C ARG A 166 -6.93 8.63 -13.14
N GLU A 167 -5.84 8.48 -12.39
CA GLU A 167 -5.47 9.43 -11.32
C GLU A 167 -4.46 10.49 -11.78
N GLY A 168 -4.05 10.48 -13.05
CA GLY A 168 -3.11 11.46 -13.60
C GLY A 168 -1.69 11.35 -13.03
N LEU A 169 -1.25 10.14 -12.68
CA LEU A 169 0.02 9.88 -12.01
C LEU A 169 1.14 9.55 -13.02
N ALA A 170 2.31 10.10 -12.79
CA ALA A 170 3.53 9.73 -13.51
C ALA A 170 4.26 8.60 -12.75
N ILE A 171 4.09 7.34 -13.16
CA ILE A 171 4.63 6.17 -12.47
C ILE A 171 6.14 6.26 -12.26
N TRP A 172 6.89 6.72 -13.29
CA TRP A 172 8.33 6.88 -13.21
C TRP A 172 8.78 7.91 -12.15
N ASP A 173 7.96 8.95 -11.91
CA ASP A 173 8.21 9.93 -10.85
C ASP A 173 8.00 9.29 -9.48
N ILE A 174 6.94 8.52 -9.31
CA ILE A 174 6.67 7.78 -8.09
C ILE A 174 7.83 6.83 -7.77
N VAL A 175 8.26 6.02 -8.73
CA VAL A 175 9.38 5.08 -8.57
C VAL A 175 10.69 5.80 -8.23
N ASN A 176 10.96 6.94 -8.84
CA ASN A 176 12.19 7.69 -8.56
C ASN A 176 12.19 8.38 -7.19
N ARG A 177 11.01 8.67 -6.63
CA ARG A 177 10.86 9.30 -5.30
C ARG A 177 11.03 8.34 -4.13
N ILE A 178 10.90 7.02 -4.33
CA ILE A 178 11.15 6.05 -3.25
C ILE A 178 12.64 5.94 -2.89
N GLY A 179 13.52 6.50 -3.73
CA GLY A 179 14.98 6.46 -3.52
C GLY A 179 15.62 5.13 -3.92
N PRO A 180 16.94 5.03 -3.79
CA PRO A 180 17.64 3.77 -4.02
C PRO A 180 17.23 2.72 -3.00
N GLY A 181 16.98 1.51 -3.47
CA GLY A 181 16.68 0.33 -2.64
C GLY A 181 17.90 -0.22 -1.94
#